data_790778ec3374557387fbeaa705075c6b
#
_entry.id   790778ec3374557387fbeaa705075c6b
#
_cell.length_a   1.000
_cell.length_b   1.000
_cell.length_c   1.000
_cell.angle_alpha   90.00
_cell.angle_beta   90.00
_cell.angle_gamma   90.00
#
_symmetry.space_group_name_H-M   'P 1'
#
loop_
_entity.id
_entity.type
_entity.pdbx_description
1 polymer ?
#
loop_
_entity_poly.entity_id
_entity_poly.type
_entity_poly.pdbx_seq_one_letter_code
_entity_poly.pdbx_strand_id
1 'polypeptide(L)'
;MPVRLRPAVLDDAEALAALARSQREHLAPWEPERPTHWFTEVGQREALEQAEHDRAADRSYAHLITDAAGSIFGRLTLASVVRGAGQFCSIGCWVARGAAGRGVATAAVGQALQIAFGELGLHRVQAEILPHNHASRRMLQRHGFERYGLAPQYLKIAGRWQDHELWQVLAPAEEQR
;
A
#
# COMPACT_ATOMS: atom_id res chain seq x y z
N MET A 1 -19.33 0.18 6.28
CA MET A 1 -18.56 -0.68 7.21
C MET A 1 -17.33 0.13 7.63
N PRO A 2 -17.07 0.33 8.92
CA PRO A 2 -15.90 1.07 9.36
C PRO A 2 -14.63 0.31 9.00
N VAL A 3 -13.76 0.97 8.23
CA VAL A 3 -12.45 0.46 7.85
C VAL A 3 -11.42 0.98 8.85
N ARG A 4 -10.48 0.13 9.24
CA ARG A 4 -9.37 0.47 10.12
C ARG A 4 -8.05 0.04 9.50
N LEU A 5 -7.04 0.90 9.62
CA LEU A 5 -5.65 0.51 9.43
C LEU A 5 -5.04 0.15 10.79
N ARG A 6 -4.35 -0.97 10.85
CA ARG A 6 -3.50 -1.31 11.98
C ARG A 6 -2.16 -1.84 11.49
N PRO A 7 -1.09 -1.73 12.28
CA PRO A 7 0.17 -2.38 11.94
C PRO A 7 -0.03 -3.88 11.67
N ALA A 8 0.67 -4.40 10.68
CA ALA A 8 0.79 -5.83 10.46
C ALA A 8 1.76 -6.40 11.50
N VAL A 9 1.41 -7.53 12.12
CA VAL A 9 2.21 -8.20 13.16
C VAL A 9 2.38 -9.68 12.83
N LEU A 10 3.34 -10.36 13.50
CA LEU A 10 3.68 -11.76 13.22
C LEU A 10 2.49 -12.73 13.33
N ASP A 11 1.58 -12.47 14.25
CA ASP A 11 0.38 -13.29 14.45
C ASP A 11 -0.60 -13.26 13.28
N ASP A 12 -0.42 -12.34 12.34
CA ASP A 12 -1.25 -12.26 11.12
C ASP A 12 -0.82 -13.25 10.01
N ALA A 13 0.28 -13.98 10.18
CA ALA A 13 0.91 -14.76 9.12
C ALA A 13 -0.04 -15.81 8.51
N GLU A 14 -0.76 -16.58 9.34
CA GLU A 14 -1.72 -17.59 8.89
C GLU A 14 -2.87 -16.97 8.09
N ALA A 15 -3.48 -15.91 8.64
CA ALA A 15 -4.60 -15.21 8.02
C ALA A 15 -4.19 -14.54 6.70
N LEU A 16 -3.00 -13.95 6.64
CA LEU A 16 -2.45 -13.37 5.41
C LEU A 16 -2.14 -14.42 4.36
N ALA A 17 -1.61 -15.58 4.74
CA ALA A 17 -1.36 -16.68 3.82
C ALA A 17 -2.67 -17.20 3.21
N ALA A 18 -3.71 -17.37 4.03
CA ALA A 18 -5.04 -17.78 3.56
C ALA A 18 -5.64 -16.73 2.61
N LEU A 19 -5.55 -15.44 2.96
CA LEU A 19 -6.03 -14.36 2.13
C LEU A 19 -5.24 -14.27 0.82
N ALA A 20 -3.90 -14.31 0.85
CA ALA A 20 -3.06 -14.28 -0.34
C ALA A 20 -3.39 -15.43 -1.32
N ARG A 21 -3.59 -16.64 -0.81
CA ARG A 21 -4.02 -17.79 -1.65
C ARG A 21 -5.36 -17.53 -2.32
N SER A 22 -6.35 -17.06 -1.57
CA SER A 22 -7.70 -16.83 -2.08
C SER A 22 -7.78 -15.67 -3.08
N GLN A 23 -6.83 -14.72 -3.01
CA GLN A 23 -6.80 -13.54 -3.87
C GLN A 23 -5.76 -13.65 -5.01
N ARG A 24 -5.05 -14.77 -5.15
CA ARG A 24 -3.94 -14.94 -6.09
C ARG A 24 -4.30 -14.55 -7.53
N GLU A 25 -5.40 -15.06 -8.04
CA GLU A 25 -5.84 -14.76 -9.41
C GLU A 25 -6.31 -13.30 -9.56
N HIS A 26 -6.96 -12.76 -8.52
CA HIS A 26 -7.44 -11.38 -8.51
C HIS A 26 -6.30 -10.36 -8.54
N LEU A 27 -5.21 -10.64 -7.82
CA LEU A 27 -4.07 -9.74 -7.69
C LEU A 27 -3.00 -9.93 -8.77
N ALA A 28 -2.91 -11.10 -9.39
CA ALA A 28 -1.88 -11.43 -10.37
C ALA A 28 -1.66 -10.39 -11.49
N PRO A 29 -2.69 -9.74 -12.06
CA PRO A 29 -2.49 -8.70 -13.08
C PRO A 29 -1.87 -7.40 -12.55
N TRP A 30 -1.89 -7.18 -11.23
CA TRP A 30 -1.59 -5.90 -10.58
C TRP A 30 -0.32 -5.93 -9.73
N GLU A 31 0.25 -7.11 -9.49
CA GLU A 31 1.41 -7.31 -8.62
C GLU A 31 2.60 -7.96 -9.35
N PRO A 32 3.81 -7.84 -8.80
CA PRO A 32 4.93 -8.68 -9.19
C PRO A 32 4.57 -10.16 -9.03
N GLU A 33 5.14 -11.01 -9.88
CA GLU A 33 5.04 -12.47 -9.69
C GLU A 33 5.59 -12.86 -8.31
N ARG A 34 4.80 -13.65 -7.58
CA ARG A 34 5.17 -14.13 -6.27
C ARG A 34 5.57 -15.60 -6.33
N PRO A 35 6.67 -16.00 -5.68
CA PRO A 35 7.04 -17.41 -5.57
C PRO A 35 5.99 -18.17 -4.75
N THR A 36 5.88 -19.48 -4.95
CA THR A 36 4.89 -20.32 -4.24
C THR A 36 5.00 -20.19 -2.72
N HIS A 37 6.23 -20.03 -2.21
CA HIS A 37 6.53 -19.80 -0.80
C HIS A 37 5.79 -18.59 -0.21
N TRP A 38 5.60 -17.51 -0.98
CA TRP A 38 4.84 -16.32 -0.56
C TRP A 38 3.43 -16.62 -0.07
N PHE A 39 2.79 -17.68 -0.60
CA PHE A 39 1.43 -18.07 -0.27
C PHE A 39 1.33 -19.02 0.92
N THR A 40 2.43 -19.30 1.60
CA THR A 40 2.49 -20.13 2.81
C THR A 40 2.52 -19.26 4.07
N GLU A 41 2.15 -19.84 5.21
CA GLU A 41 2.28 -19.16 6.50
C GLU A 41 3.73 -18.77 6.79
N VAL A 42 4.68 -19.67 6.51
CA VAL A 42 6.11 -19.42 6.71
C VAL A 42 6.55 -18.22 5.87
N GLY A 43 6.21 -18.17 4.58
CA GLY A 43 6.56 -17.03 3.73
C GLY A 43 5.92 -15.71 4.16
N GLN A 44 4.69 -15.75 4.68
CA GLN A 44 4.08 -14.53 5.25
C GLN A 44 4.72 -14.12 6.57
N ARG A 45 5.11 -15.07 7.42
CA ARG A 45 5.86 -14.81 8.66
C ARG A 45 7.19 -14.12 8.38
N GLU A 46 7.98 -14.63 7.44
CA GLU A 46 9.24 -14.02 7.00
C GLU A 46 9.02 -12.59 6.45
N ALA A 47 7.95 -12.39 5.69
CA ALA A 47 7.60 -11.06 5.18
C ALA A 47 7.16 -10.09 6.28
N LEU A 48 6.54 -10.58 7.35
CA LEU A 48 6.17 -9.77 8.52
C LEU A 48 7.38 -9.46 9.39
N GLU A 49 8.30 -10.41 9.60
CA GLU A 49 9.58 -10.17 10.28
C GLU A 49 10.39 -9.08 9.55
N GLN A 50 10.46 -9.16 8.22
CA GLN A 50 11.09 -8.10 7.45
C GLN A 50 10.37 -6.75 7.60
N ALA A 51 9.04 -6.76 7.62
CA ALA A 51 8.25 -5.54 7.83
C ALA A 51 8.48 -4.90 9.20
N GLU A 52 8.67 -5.70 10.25
CA GLU A 52 9.06 -5.20 11.58
C GLU A 52 10.45 -4.56 11.58
N HIS A 53 11.44 -5.21 10.94
CA HIS A 53 12.78 -4.64 10.77
C HIS A 53 12.75 -3.32 9.97
N ASP A 54 11.96 -3.28 8.90
CA ASP A 54 11.85 -2.08 8.07
C ASP A 54 11.17 -0.94 8.81
N ARG A 55 10.16 -1.25 9.64
CA ARG A 55 9.52 -0.27 10.53
C ARG A 55 10.50 0.26 11.58
N ALA A 56 11.24 -0.61 12.24
CA ALA A 56 12.24 -0.22 13.25
C ALA A 56 13.36 0.65 12.65
N ALA A 57 13.69 0.43 11.37
CA ALA A 57 14.69 1.19 10.63
C ALA A 57 14.12 2.40 9.88
N ASP A 58 12.85 2.76 10.10
CA ASP A 58 12.15 3.87 9.44
C ASP A 58 12.18 3.79 7.89
N ARG A 59 12.14 2.57 7.32
CA ARG A 59 12.19 2.34 5.87
C ARG A 59 10.81 2.08 5.25
N SER A 60 9.93 1.42 6.03
CA SER A 60 8.61 1.01 5.52
C SER A 60 7.65 0.72 6.66
N TYR A 61 6.37 1.00 6.45
CA TYR A 61 5.30 0.82 7.43
C TYR A 61 4.17 -0.01 6.81
N ALA A 62 4.19 -1.31 7.07
CA ALA A 62 3.16 -2.24 6.62
C ALA A 62 1.94 -2.22 7.56
N HIS A 63 0.76 -2.08 6.98
CA HIS A 63 -0.53 -2.08 7.67
C HIS A 63 -1.49 -3.07 7.05
N LEU A 64 -2.40 -3.59 7.86
CA LEU A 64 -3.54 -4.36 7.41
C LEU A 64 -4.79 -3.49 7.38
N ILE A 65 -5.60 -3.72 6.38
CA ILE A 65 -6.91 -3.10 6.21
C ILE A 65 -7.93 -4.05 6.81
N THR A 66 -8.58 -3.63 7.90
CA THR A 66 -9.50 -4.49 8.67
C THR A 66 -10.84 -3.82 8.90
N ASP A 67 -11.83 -4.59 9.36
CA ASP A 67 -13.04 -4.07 9.98
C ASP A 67 -12.90 -3.98 11.51
N ALA A 68 -13.98 -3.61 12.17
CA ALA A 68 -14.04 -3.53 13.62
C ALA A 68 -13.94 -4.90 14.33
N ALA A 69 -14.27 -5.99 13.62
CA ALA A 69 -14.16 -7.36 14.10
C ALA A 69 -12.77 -7.98 13.87
N GLY A 70 -11.87 -7.26 13.20
CA GLY A 70 -10.51 -7.73 12.90
C GLY A 70 -10.39 -8.53 11.61
N SER A 71 -11.47 -8.68 10.82
CA SER A 71 -11.40 -9.36 9.51
C SER A 71 -10.50 -8.59 8.57
N ILE A 72 -9.54 -9.27 7.91
CA ILE A 72 -8.56 -8.64 7.04
C ILE A 72 -9.13 -8.56 5.61
N PHE A 73 -9.14 -7.37 5.02
CA PHE A 73 -9.59 -7.12 3.64
C PHE A 73 -8.46 -6.81 2.67
N GLY A 74 -7.26 -6.54 3.15
CA GLY A 74 -6.14 -6.19 2.30
C GLY A 74 -4.95 -5.70 3.09
N ARG A 75 -3.97 -5.18 2.36
CA ARG A 75 -2.73 -4.62 2.90
C ARG A 75 -2.46 -3.25 2.29
N LEU A 76 -1.93 -2.35 3.10
CA LEU A 76 -1.42 -1.06 2.68
C LEU A 76 -0.03 -0.88 3.26
N THR A 77 0.89 -0.40 2.46
CA THR A 77 2.27 -0.14 2.90
C THR A 77 2.68 1.26 2.50
N LEU A 78 3.21 2.02 3.46
CA LEU A 78 4.00 3.21 3.20
C LEU A 78 5.45 2.74 3.11
N ALA A 79 6.01 2.70 1.92
CA ALA A 79 7.30 2.10 1.61
C ALA A 79 8.31 3.15 1.13
N SER A 80 9.60 2.77 1.11
CA SER A 80 10.67 3.63 0.60
C SER A 80 10.69 5.00 1.25
N VAL A 81 10.62 5.02 2.58
CA VAL A 81 10.67 6.26 3.36
C VAL A 81 12.04 6.93 3.16
N VAL A 82 12.00 8.15 2.68
CA VAL A 82 13.19 9.00 2.47
C VAL A 82 13.10 10.19 3.43
N ARG A 83 14.10 10.34 4.29
CA ARG A 83 14.25 11.45 5.24
C ARG A 83 15.15 12.57 4.69
N GLY A 84 15.62 13.42 5.54
CA GLY A 84 16.46 14.57 5.16
C GLY A 84 15.70 15.57 4.29
N ALA A 85 16.27 15.97 3.19
CA ALA A 85 15.66 16.94 2.26
C ALA A 85 14.47 16.37 1.48
N GLY A 86 14.26 15.05 1.44
CA GLY A 86 13.19 14.41 0.68
C GLY A 86 11.86 14.41 1.40
N GLN A 87 11.83 13.90 2.62
CA GLN A 87 10.62 13.75 3.47
C GLN A 87 9.43 13.16 2.70
N PHE A 88 9.62 12.00 2.04
CA PHE A 88 8.57 11.35 1.26
C PHE A 88 8.57 9.83 1.42
N CYS A 89 7.48 9.20 1.01
CA CYS A 89 7.36 7.75 0.83
C CYS A 89 6.48 7.41 -0.37
N SER A 90 6.48 6.14 -0.79
CA SER A 90 5.52 5.58 -1.74
C SER A 90 4.43 4.81 -1.02
N ILE A 91 3.20 4.86 -1.53
CA ILE A 91 2.06 4.11 -1.00
C ILE A 91 1.67 2.98 -1.96
N GLY A 92 1.62 1.75 -1.45
CA GLY A 92 1.07 0.59 -2.14
C GLY A 92 -0.15 0.05 -1.39
N CYS A 93 -1.21 -0.29 -2.10
CA CYS A 93 -2.45 -0.78 -1.50
C CYS A 93 -3.12 -1.82 -2.38
N TRP A 94 -3.59 -2.92 -1.78
CA TRP A 94 -4.50 -3.85 -2.43
C TRP A 94 -5.62 -4.28 -1.48
N VAL A 95 -6.77 -4.61 -2.05
CA VAL A 95 -7.92 -5.12 -1.31
C VAL A 95 -8.44 -6.40 -1.95
N ALA A 96 -9.00 -7.29 -1.13
CA ALA A 96 -9.65 -8.51 -1.58
C ALA A 96 -10.80 -8.19 -2.53
N ARG A 97 -11.08 -9.09 -3.48
CA ARG A 97 -12.15 -8.95 -4.48
C ARG A 97 -13.50 -8.59 -3.85
N GLY A 98 -13.87 -9.25 -2.74
CA GLY A 98 -15.12 -8.97 -2.03
C GLY A 98 -15.22 -7.60 -1.36
N ALA A 99 -14.09 -6.91 -1.19
CA ALA A 99 -14.00 -5.56 -0.61
C ALA A 99 -13.82 -4.48 -1.70
N ALA A 100 -13.53 -4.87 -2.94
CA ALA A 100 -13.32 -3.95 -4.05
C ALA A 100 -14.65 -3.20 -4.39
N GLY A 101 -14.52 -1.96 -4.82
CA GLY A 101 -15.66 -1.11 -5.19
C GLY A 101 -16.52 -0.61 -4.02
N ARG A 102 -16.23 -0.98 -2.78
CA ARG A 102 -16.98 -0.63 -1.57
C ARG A 102 -16.39 0.53 -0.77
N GLY A 103 -15.43 1.26 -1.34
CA GLY A 103 -14.76 2.39 -0.67
C GLY A 103 -13.67 1.98 0.34
N VAL A 104 -13.40 0.68 0.52
CA VAL A 104 -12.44 0.18 1.50
C VAL A 104 -11.03 0.72 1.26
N ALA A 105 -10.51 0.64 0.04
CA ALA A 105 -9.20 1.19 -0.31
C ALA A 105 -9.16 2.71 -0.13
N THR A 106 -10.22 3.43 -0.51
CA THR A 106 -10.33 4.88 -0.32
C THR A 106 -10.23 5.25 1.17
N ALA A 107 -10.98 4.59 2.03
CA ALA A 107 -10.92 4.85 3.48
C ALA A 107 -9.53 4.51 4.06
N ALA A 108 -8.91 3.42 3.61
CA ALA A 108 -7.58 3.02 4.06
C ALA A 108 -6.50 4.03 3.64
N VAL A 109 -6.52 4.51 2.40
CA VAL A 109 -5.58 5.53 1.91
C VAL A 109 -5.74 6.83 2.69
N GLY A 110 -6.97 7.27 2.99
CA GLY A 110 -7.19 8.46 3.84
C GLY A 110 -6.53 8.34 5.22
N GLN A 111 -6.65 7.19 5.89
CA GLN A 111 -5.97 6.93 7.17
C GLN A 111 -4.44 6.88 6.99
N ALA A 112 -3.95 6.27 5.91
CA ALA A 112 -2.51 6.21 5.64
C ALA A 112 -1.89 7.59 5.42
N LEU A 113 -2.61 8.52 4.78
CA LEU A 113 -2.17 9.91 4.63
C LEU A 113 -2.10 10.64 5.99
N GLN A 114 -3.04 10.37 6.90
CA GLN A 114 -2.97 10.91 8.27
C GLN A 114 -1.73 10.39 9.01
N ILE A 115 -1.40 9.10 8.87
CA ILE A 115 -0.17 8.52 9.42
C ILE A 115 1.06 9.18 8.76
N ALA A 116 1.12 9.25 7.43
CA ALA A 116 2.28 9.78 6.71
C ALA A 116 2.57 11.23 7.06
N PHE A 117 1.56 12.09 7.06
CA PHE A 117 1.72 13.53 7.30
C PHE A 117 1.76 13.89 8.79
N GLY A 118 0.91 13.24 9.61
CA GLY A 118 0.81 13.54 11.04
C GLY A 118 1.84 12.80 11.89
N GLU A 119 1.84 11.47 11.86
CA GLU A 119 2.71 10.67 12.73
C GLU A 119 4.15 10.61 12.24
N LEU A 120 4.34 10.41 10.91
CA LEU A 120 5.68 10.28 10.32
C LEU A 120 6.27 11.62 9.90
N GLY A 121 5.50 12.72 9.89
CA GLY A 121 5.96 14.06 9.53
C GLY A 121 6.49 14.17 8.11
N LEU A 122 5.99 13.34 7.18
CA LEU A 122 6.42 13.38 5.80
C LEU A 122 5.76 14.56 5.05
N HIS A 123 6.48 15.10 4.08
CA HIS A 123 6.01 16.19 3.23
C HIS A 123 5.23 15.70 2.00
N ARG A 124 5.53 14.48 1.52
CA ARG A 124 4.98 13.96 0.26
C ARG A 124 4.68 12.46 0.36
N VAL A 125 3.57 12.05 -0.24
CA VAL A 125 3.28 10.64 -0.52
C VAL A 125 3.15 10.45 -2.03
N GLN A 126 3.86 9.46 -2.56
CA GLN A 126 3.88 9.08 -3.97
C GLN A 126 3.11 7.79 -4.18
N ALA A 127 2.60 7.58 -5.39
CA ALA A 127 1.98 6.34 -5.82
C ALA A 127 2.33 6.06 -7.28
N GLU A 128 2.66 4.82 -7.58
CA GLU A 128 2.97 4.34 -8.91
C GLU A 128 1.89 3.35 -9.34
N ILE A 129 1.16 3.67 -10.40
CA ILE A 129 0.05 2.84 -10.87
C ILE A 129 0.19 2.50 -12.37
N LEU A 130 -0.26 1.31 -12.74
CA LEU A 130 -0.37 0.94 -14.15
C LEU A 130 -1.33 1.89 -14.87
N PRO A 131 -1.03 2.37 -16.10
CA PRO A 131 -1.85 3.36 -16.81
C PRO A 131 -3.30 2.92 -17.03
N HIS A 132 -3.55 1.62 -17.11
CA HIS A 132 -4.89 1.04 -17.26
C HIS A 132 -5.60 0.72 -15.94
N ASN A 133 -4.98 1.03 -14.77
CA ASN A 133 -5.61 0.86 -13.47
C ASN A 133 -6.52 2.05 -13.12
N HIS A 134 -7.66 2.12 -13.81
CA HIS A 134 -8.61 3.22 -13.62
C HIS A 134 -9.22 3.27 -12.21
N ALA A 135 -9.28 2.13 -11.50
CA ALA A 135 -9.80 2.10 -10.14
C ALA A 135 -8.86 2.82 -9.17
N SER A 136 -7.54 2.53 -9.22
CA SER A 136 -6.52 3.22 -8.43
C SER A 136 -6.45 4.70 -8.79
N ARG A 137 -6.50 5.05 -10.08
CA ARG A 137 -6.50 6.46 -10.51
C ARG A 137 -7.63 7.26 -9.85
N ARG A 138 -8.87 6.76 -9.91
CA ARG A 138 -10.02 7.44 -9.27
C ARG A 138 -9.89 7.55 -7.75
N MET A 139 -9.33 6.53 -7.12
CA MET A 139 -9.09 6.51 -5.68
C MET A 139 -8.04 7.56 -5.30
N LEU A 140 -6.92 7.64 -6.02
CA LEU A 140 -5.86 8.64 -5.80
C LEU A 140 -6.39 10.07 -6.00
N GLN A 141 -7.15 10.32 -7.07
CA GLN A 141 -7.75 11.65 -7.34
C GLN A 141 -8.68 12.10 -6.21
N ARG A 142 -9.45 11.21 -5.58
CA ARG A 142 -10.30 11.54 -4.43
C ARG A 142 -9.53 12.00 -3.20
N HIS A 143 -8.25 11.65 -3.10
CA HIS A 143 -7.34 12.07 -2.04
C HIS A 143 -6.42 13.22 -2.43
N GLY A 144 -6.71 13.90 -3.53
CA GLY A 144 -5.94 15.06 -3.99
C GLY A 144 -4.58 14.70 -4.61
N PHE A 145 -4.36 13.43 -4.96
CA PHE A 145 -3.16 13.09 -5.72
C PHE A 145 -3.22 13.69 -7.12
N GLU A 146 -2.10 14.23 -7.55
CA GLU A 146 -1.88 14.76 -8.89
C GLU A 146 -0.87 13.91 -9.64
N ARG A 147 -1.13 13.66 -10.93
CA ARG A 147 -0.20 12.97 -11.79
C ARG A 147 0.92 13.94 -12.19
N TYR A 148 2.17 13.55 -11.92
CA TYR A 148 3.33 14.39 -12.27
C TYR A 148 4.24 13.77 -13.32
N GLY A 149 4.02 12.51 -13.72
CA GLY A 149 4.87 11.88 -14.71
C GLY A 149 4.39 10.53 -15.22
N LEU A 150 5.18 9.99 -16.14
CA LEU A 150 5.12 8.63 -16.65
C LEU A 150 6.53 8.05 -16.62
N ALA A 151 6.70 6.89 -16.02
CA ALA A 151 7.95 6.15 -16.00
C ALA A 151 7.84 4.92 -16.91
N PRO A 152 8.53 4.91 -18.08
CA PRO A 152 8.52 3.75 -18.97
C PRO A 152 9.23 2.55 -18.32
N GLN A 153 8.69 1.35 -18.51
CA GLN A 153 9.27 0.09 -18.03
C GLN A 153 9.74 0.14 -16.56
N TYR A 154 8.93 0.71 -15.71
CA TYR A 154 9.33 1.08 -14.34
C TYR A 154 9.36 -0.11 -13.38
N LEU A 155 8.30 -0.93 -13.34
CA LEU A 155 8.20 -2.10 -12.48
C LEU A 155 7.85 -3.34 -13.28
N LYS A 156 8.34 -4.49 -12.81
CA LYS A 156 8.01 -5.80 -13.37
C LYS A 156 6.74 -6.35 -12.73
N ILE A 157 5.60 -6.10 -13.38
CA ILE A 157 4.27 -6.53 -12.94
C ILE A 157 3.77 -7.65 -13.85
N ALA A 158 3.20 -8.70 -13.28
CA ALA A 158 2.73 -9.88 -14.01
C ALA A 158 3.80 -10.43 -14.99
N GLY A 159 5.04 -10.51 -14.50
CA GLY A 159 6.19 -11.06 -15.24
C GLY A 159 6.80 -10.15 -16.32
N ARG A 160 6.29 -8.95 -16.55
CA ARG A 160 6.77 -8.00 -17.59
C ARG A 160 7.07 -6.64 -17.04
N TRP A 161 8.11 -5.98 -17.58
CA TRP A 161 8.36 -4.56 -17.33
C TRP A 161 7.22 -3.73 -17.90
N GLN A 162 6.61 -2.89 -17.09
CA GLN A 162 5.44 -2.08 -17.48
C GLN A 162 5.63 -0.61 -17.11
N ASP A 163 5.05 0.25 -17.92
CA ASP A 163 5.01 1.69 -17.66
C ASP A 163 4.12 1.96 -16.44
N HIS A 164 4.48 3.00 -15.66
CA HIS A 164 3.69 3.45 -14.53
C HIS A 164 3.44 4.94 -14.61
N GLU A 165 2.21 5.35 -14.33
CA GLU A 165 1.91 6.74 -14.00
C GLU A 165 2.41 7.05 -12.60
N LEU A 166 3.08 8.18 -12.47
CA LEU A 166 3.62 8.69 -11.21
C LEU A 166 2.66 9.74 -10.65
N TRP A 167 2.18 9.48 -9.44
CA TRP A 167 1.23 10.32 -8.73
C TRP A 167 1.81 10.77 -7.40
N GLN A 168 1.40 11.96 -6.93
CA GLN A 168 1.83 12.51 -5.65
C GLN A 168 0.72 13.30 -4.98
N VAL A 169 0.78 13.37 -3.65
CA VAL A 169 0.06 14.35 -2.83
C VAL A 169 1.02 14.94 -1.82
N LEU A 170 0.91 16.24 -1.58
CA LEU A 170 1.72 16.97 -0.60
C LEU A 170 0.95 17.11 0.71
N ALA A 171 1.68 17.16 1.81
CA ALA A 171 1.12 17.56 3.09
C ALA A 171 0.42 18.93 2.95
N PRO A 172 -0.71 19.14 3.64
CA PRO A 172 -1.30 20.47 3.71
C PRO A 172 -0.24 21.50 4.10
N ALA A 173 -0.23 22.66 3.45
CA ALA A 173 0.68 23.74 3.83
C ALA A 173 0.45 24.05 5.31
N GLU A 174 1.50 23.94 6.14
CA GLU A 174 1.46 24.52 7.46
C GLU A 174 1.24 26.04 7.28
N GLU A 175 0.21 26.60 7.91
CA GLU A 175 0.11 28.04 8.01
C GLU A 175 1.40 28.50 8.69
N GLN A 176 2.27 29.14 7.94
CA GLN A 176 3.50 29.73 8.46
C GLN A 176 3.10 30.74 9.54
N ARG A 177 3.23 30.33 10.79
CA ARG A 177 3.13 31.24 11.94
C ARG A 177 4.46 31.94 12.16
#